data_ef3bb93107a5f5d667850ff81bf5eddc
#
_entry.id   ef3bb93107a5f5d667850ff81bf5eddc
#
_cell.length_a   1.000
_cell.length_b   1.000
_cell.length_c   1.000
_cell.angle_alpha   90.00
_cell.angle_beta   90.00
_cell.angle_gamma   90.00
#
_symmetry.space_group_name_H-M   'P 1'
#
loop_
_entity.id
_entity.type
_entity.pdbx_description
1 polymer ?
#
loop_
_entity_poly.entity_id
_entity_poly.type
_entity_poly.pdbx_seq_one_letter_code
_entity_poly.pdbx_strand_id
1 'polypeptide(L)'
;TMFLLLSGCGVGFSVQKHHVDNLPEIHKATNEKRFLIGDSIEGWADAVRAIMKAYLGKTKIMPIFDFRDIRPKGAELITVGGKAPGPEPLKECLFQIQKVLDRKKDGEQLSPLEAHDIICHIADAVLSGGIRRAALISLFDLHDNEMLTSKHGTWWELNPQRGRANNSAVVIRHKVRKKDFMGLWDKIVASNSGEPGVYFS
;
A
#
# COMPACT_ATOMS: atom_id res chain seq x y z
N THR A 1 -8.62 -0.19 1.41
CA THR A 1 -7.96 0.36 0.19
C THR A 1 -8.29 -0.47 -1.04
N MET A 2 -7.96 -1.77 -1.10
CA MET A 2 -8.18 -2.65 -2.28
C MET A 2 -9.58 -2.52 -2.88
N PHE A 3 -10.64 -2.68 -2.07
CA PHE A 3 -12.03 -2.56 -2.52
C PHE A 3 -12.32 -1.20 -3.20
N LEU A 4 -11.92 -0.08 -2.58
CA LEU A 4 -12.17 1.25 -3.13
C LEU A 4 -11.42 1.49 -4.44
N LEU A 5 -10.16 1.06 -4.52
CA LEU A 5 -9.37 1.19 -5.74
C LEU A 5 -9.94 0.35 -6.87
N LEU A 6 -10.36 -0.90 -6.61
CA LEU A 6 -11.02 -1.77 -7.60
C LEU A 6 -12.37 -1.20 -8.06
N SER A 7 -13.04 -0.42 -7.20
CA SER A 7 -14.25 0.33 -7.55
C SER A 7 -13.96 1.63 -8.33
N GLY A 8 -12.70 1.92 -8.67
CA GLY A 8 -12.30 3.11 -9.44
C GLY A 8 -12.23 4.40 -8.63
N CYS A 9 -12.20 4.32 -7.31
CA CYS A 9 -12.09 5.48 -6.42
C CYS A 9 -10.64 5.91 -6.23
N GLY A 10 -10.41 7.21 -6.07
CA GLY A 10 -9.18 7.73 -5.46
C GLY A 10 -9.18 7.46 -3.95
N VAL A 11 -8.02 7.12 -3.38
CA VAL A 11 -7.89 6.82 -1.95
C VAL A 11 -6.79 7.68 -1.33
N GLY A 12 -7.17 8.48 -0.34
CA GLY A 12 -6.22 9.14 0.57
C GLY A 12 -6.02 8.31 1.82
N PHE A 13 -4.77 8.19 2.27
CA PHE A 13 -4.42 7.52 3.51
C PHE A 13 -3.29 8.24 4.23
N SER A 14 -3.21 8.04 5.54
CA SER A 14 -2.16 8.62 6.36
C SER A 14 -1.26 7.54 6.94
N VAL A 15 0.04 7.73 6.77
CA VAL A 15 1.10 6.98 7.44
C VAL A 15 1.86 7.86 8.44
N GLN A 16 1.23 8.94 8.92
CA GLN A 16 1.80 9.71 10.01
C GLN A 16 2.04 8.81 11.23
N LYS A 17 3.13 9.06 11.94
CA LYS A 17 3.57 8.19 13.03
C LYS A 17 2.47 7.89 14.05
N HIS A 18 1.72 8.90 14.47
CA HIS A 18 0.62 8.73 15.44
C HIS A 18 -0.54 7.84 14.93
N HIS A 19 -0.70 7.66 13.62
CA HIS A 19 -1.64 6.70 13.05
C HIS A 19 -1.03 5.30 12.98
N VAL A 20 0.23 5.20 12.57
CA VAL A 20 0.91 3.91 12.43
C VAL A 20 1.18 3.27 13.79
N ASP A 21 1.53 4.07 14.81
CA ASP A 21 1.72 3.60 16.19
C ASP A 21 0.43 2.99 16.81
N ASN A 22 -0.74 3.25 16.23
CA ASN A 22 -2.00 2.61 16.62
C ASN A 22 -2.26 1.28 15.92
N LEU A 23 -1.39 0.87 14.98
CA LEU A 23 -1.49 -0.46 14.38
C LEU A 23 -1.06 -1.51 15.42
N PRO A 24 -1.69 -2.70 15.39
CA PRO A 24 -1.23 -3.81 16.21
C PRO A 24 0.21 -4.21 15.89
N GLU A 25 0.89 -4.77 16.88
CA GLU A 25 2.16 -5.45 16.69
C GLU A 25 2.00 -6.66 15.77
N ILE A 26 3.10 -7.03 15.13
CA ILE A 26 3.15 -8.21 14.27
C ILE A 26 3.24 -9.46 15.13
N HIS A 27 2.25 -10.33 14.98
CA HIS A 27 2.18 -11.65 15.60
C HIS A 27 1.71 -12.66 14.54
N LYS A 28 2.67 -13.30 13.90
CA LYS A 28 2.42 -14.19 12.77
C LYS A 28 1.60 -15.41 13.19
N ALA A 29 0.51 -15.68 12.50
CA ALA A 29 -0.31 -16.87 12.68
C ALA A 29 0.48 -18.15 12.29
N THR A 30 0.24 -19.24 13.01
CA THR A 30 0.99 -20.49 12.83
C THR A 30 0.17 -21.61 12.19
N ASN A 31 -1.18 -21.56 12.29
CA ASN A 31 -2.05 -22.61 11.79
C ASN A 31 -2.45 -22.32 10.34
N GLU A 32 -2.01 -23.12 9.42
CA GLU A 32 -2.32 -22.95 8.00
C GLU A 32 -3.73 -23.47 7.68
N LYS A 33 -4.47 -22.69 6.86
CA LYS A 33 -5.75 -23.10 6.31
C LYS A 33 -5.91 -22.56 4.89
N ARG A 34 -6.42 -23.41 4.01
CA ARG A 34 -6.76 -23.02 2.64
C ARG A 34 -7.80 -21.90 2.64
N PHE A 35 -7.53 -20.86 1.84
CA PHE A 35 -8.40 -19.72 1.60
C PHE A 35 -8.69 -19.61 0.10
N LEU A 36 -9.89 -20.02 -0.30
CA LEU A 36 -10.35 -19.89 -1.68
C LEU A 36 -10.74 -18.43 -1.94
N ILE A 37 -10.14 -17.83 -2.98
CA ILE A 37 -10.37 -16.42 -3.33
C ILE A 37 -11.49 -16.38 -4.37
N GLY A 38 -12.56 -15.66 -4.06
CA GLY A 38 -13.66 -15.43 -5.00
C GLY A 38 -13.26 -14.47 -6.14
N ASP A 39 -13.81 -14.71 -7.33
CA ASP A 39 -13.58 -13.88 -8.52
C ASP A 39 -14.43 -12.60 -8.48
N SER A 40 -14.18 -11.75 -7.51
CA SER A 40 -14.88 -10.48 -7.29
C SER A 40 -13.98 -9.44 -6.62
N ILE A 41 -14.41 -8.18 -6.63
CA ILE A 41 -13.75 -7.08 -5.91
C ILE A 41 -13.63 -7.40 -4.41
N GLU A 42 -14.71 -7.94 -3.84
CA GLU A 42 -14.78 -8.38 -2.45
C GLU A 42 -13.79 -9.51 -2.17
N GLY A 43 -13.73 -10.52 -3.05
CA GLY A 43 -12.84 -11.67 -2.92
C GLY A 43 -11.37 -11.26 -2.88
N TRP A 44 -10.97 -10.34 -3.74
CA TRP A 44 -9.62 -9.78 -3.75
C TRP A 44 -9.33 -8.97 -2.47
N ALA A 45 -10.28 -8.12 -2.04
CA ALA A 45 -10.15 -7.35 -0.81
C ALA A 45 -10.10 -8.26 0.44
N ASP A 46 -10.85 -9.36 0.45
CA ASP A 46 -10.85 -10.33 1.54
C ASP A 46 -9.55 -11.13 1.61
N ALA A 47 -8.91 -11.42 0.49
CA ALA A 47 -7.58 -12.03 0.46
C ALA A 47 -6.53 -11.13 1.14
N VAL A 48 -6.50 -9.84 0.80
CA VAL A 48 -5.63 -8.86 1.47
C VAL A 48 -5.98 -8.74 2.96
N ARG A 49 -7.26 -8.71 3.30
CA ARG A 49 -7.72 -8.68 4.70
C ARG A 49 -7.28 -9.92 5.48
N ALA A 50 -7.33 -11.10 4.85
CA ALA A 50 -6.96 -12.36 5.48
C ALA A 50 -5.47 -12.39 5.87
N ILE A 51 -4.57 -12.00 4.95
CA ILE A 51 -3.14 -11.96 5.25
C ILE A 51 -2.82 -10.91 6.32
N MET A 52 -3.39 -9.72 6.25
CA MET A 52 -3.19 -8.69 7.27
C MET A 52 -3.66 -9.15 8.65
N LYS A 53 -4.82 -9.83 8.76
CA LYS A 53 -5.30 -10.38 10.03
C LYS A 53 -4.37 -11.45 10.58
N ALA A 54 -3.78 -12.28 9.72
CA ALA A 54 -2.87 -13.35 10.11
C ALA A 54 -1.56 -12.81 10.72
N TYR A 55 -1.09 -11.65 10.26
CA TYR A 55 0.12 -11.02 10.79
C TYR A 55 -0.14 -10.04 11.95
N LEU A 56 -1.32 -9.41 11.99
CA LEU A 56 -1.66 -8.46 13.06
C LEU A 56 -2.31 -9.12 14.27
N GLY A 57 -2.10 -10.40 14.51
CA GLY A 57 -2.58 -11.13 15.67
C GLY A 57 -4.11 -11.25 15.80
N LYS A 58 -4.86 -10.93 14.72
CA LYS A 58 -6.33 -10.97 14.74
C LYS A 58 -6.91 -12.37 14.50
N THR A 59 -6.08 -13.33 14.10
CA THR A 59 -6.42 -14.73 13.90
C THR A 59 -5.18 -15.60 14.10
N LYS A 60 -5.38 -16.86 14.45
CA LYS A 60 -4.31 -17.87 14.49
C LYS A 60 -4.14 -18.63 13.16
N ILE A 61 -4.90 -18.22 12.13
CA ILE A 61 -4.95 -18.90 10.83
C ILE A 61 -4.16 -18.09 9.81
N MET A 62 -3.11 -18.72 9.24
CA MET A 62 -2.36 -18.25 8.08
C MET A 62 -3.06 -18.76 6.81
N PRO A 63 -3.48 -17.88 5.90
CA PRO A 63 -4.15 -18.30 4.67
C PRO A 63 -3.16 -18.93 3.69
N ILE A 64 -3.46 -20.13 3.19
CA ILE A 64 -2.87 -20.68 1.97
C ILE A 64 -3.82 -20.34 0.83
N PHE A 65 -3.44 -19.36 0.04
CA PHE A 65 -4.32 -18.82 -0.99
C PHE A 65 -4.52 -19.77 -2.17
N ASP A 66 -5.79 -19.94 -2.55
CA ASP A 66 -6.21 -20.72 -3.70
C ASP A 66 -6.91 -19.80 -4.71
N PHE A 67 -6.36 -19.70 -5.89
CA PHE A 67 -6.74 -18.77 -6.96
C PHE A 67 -7.58 -19.41 -8.06
N ARG A 68 -8.00 -20.66 -7.91
CA ARG A 68 -8.64 -21.46 -8.97
C ARG A 68 -9.93 -20.85 -9.53
N ASP A 69 -10.67 -20.12 -8.68
CA ASP A 69 -11.97 -19.54 -9.06
C ASP A 69 -11.80 -18.18 -9.76
N ILE A 70 -10.59 -17.59 -9.73
CA ILE A 70 -10.32 -16.34 -10.44
C ILE A 70 -10.25 -16.62 -11.94
N ARG A 71 -11.05 -15.89 -12.71
CA ARG A 71 -11.09 -16.01 -14.17
C ARG A 71 -9.70 -15.79 -14.79
N PRO A 72 -9.41 -16.48 -15.89
CA PRO A 72 -8.11 -16.38 -16.55
C PRO A 72 -7.90 -15.01 -17.19
N LYS A 73 -6.63 -14.66 -17.41
CA LYS A 73 -6.25 -13.45 -18.15
C LYS A 73 -6.89 -13.44 -19.53
N GLY A 74 -7.49 -12.30 -19.89
CA GLY A 74 -8.14 -12.09 -21.19
C GLY A 74 -9.63 -12.41 -21.22
N ALA A 75 -10.21 -13.00 -20.16
CA ALA A 75 -11.66 -13.16 -20.06
C ALA A 75 -12.37 -11.80 -20.06
N GLU A 76 -13.55 -11.73 -20.66
CA GLU A 76 -14.32 -10.48 -20.76
C GLU A 76 -14.88 -10.04 -19.39
N LEU A 77 -14.80 -8.72 -19.14
CA LEU A 77 -15.39 -8.08 -17.97
C LEU A 77 -16.72 -7.45 -18.35
N ILE A 78 -17.84 -8.11 -17.98
CA ILE A 78 -19.19 -7.70 -18.38
C ILE A 78 -19.60 -6.36 -17.76
N THR A 79 -19.24 -6.11 -16.50
CA THR A 79 -19.71 -4.93 -15.73
C THR A 79 -18.94 -3.65 -16.01
N VAL A 80 -17.63 -3.73 -16.26
CA VAL A 80 -16.76 -2.54 -16.43
C VAL A 80 -16.15 -2.45 -17.82
N GLY A 81 -16.38 -3.45 -18.65
CA GLY A 81 -15.76 -3.58 -19.97
C GLY A 81 -14.25 -3.91 -19.89
N GLY A 82 -13.69 -4.34 -21.01
CA GLY A 82 -12.29 -4.73 -21.07
C GLY A 82 -12.03 -6.19 -20.72
N LYS A 83 -10.76 -6.52 -20.48
CA LYS A 83 -10.31 -7.90 -20.25
C LYS A 83 -9.78 -8.10 -18.85
N ALA A 84 -10.07 -9.25 -18.26
CA ALA A 84 -9.59 -9.64 -16.95
C ALA A 84 -8.05 -9.76 -16.92
N PRO A 85 -7.39 -9.34 -15.83
CA PRO A 85 -5.94 -9.47 -15.68
C PRO A 85 -5.50 -10.89 -15.34
N GLY A 86 -6.42 -11.75 -14.89
CA GLY A 86 -6.13 -13.04 -14.29
C GLY A 86 -5.67 -12.94 -12.84
N PRO A 87 -5.24 -14.04 -12.24
CA PRO A 87 -4.84 -14.07 -10.82
C PRO A 87 -3.46 -13.47 -10.53
N GLU A 88 -2.58 -13.32 -11.52
CA GLU A 88 -1.17 -12.97 -11.31
C GLU A 88 -0.96 -11.63 -10.57
N PRO A 89 -1.69 -10.53 -10.86
CA PRO A 89 -1.52 -9.28 -10.10
C PRO A 89 -1.83 -9.43 -8.61
N LEU A 90 -2.85 -10.21 -8.27
CA LEU A 90 -3.18 -10.47 -6.86
C LEU A 90 -2.16 -11.38 -6.18
N LYS A 91 -1.66 -12.41 -6.87
CA LYS A 91 -0.59 -13.27 -6.36
C LYS A 91 0.64 -12.46 -5.99
N GLU A 92 1.08 -11.60 -6.93
CA GLU A 92 2.24 -10.74 -6.71
C GLU A 92 2.00 -9.77 -5.55
N CYS A 93 0.84 -9.15 -5.47
CA CYS A 93 0.47 -8.27 -4.37
C CYS A 93 0.57 -8.98 -3.01
N LEU A 94 -0.06 -10.14 -2.87
CA LEU A 94 -0.05 -10.91 -1.62
C LEU A 94 1.37 -11.36 -1.25
N PHE A 95 2.17 -11.77 -2.23
CA PHE A 95 3.57 -12.13 -2.03
C PHE A 95 4.40 -10.95 -1.53
N GLN A 96 4.27 -9.77 -2.14
CA GLN A 96 5.02 -8.59 -1.73
C GLN A 96 4.57 -8.07 -0.35
N ILE A 97 3.28 -8.09 -0.05
CA ILE A 97 2.77 -7.78 1.30
C ILE A 97 3.38 -8.75 2.32
N GLN A 98 3.35 -10.04 2.03
CA GLN A 98 3.93 -11.05 2.91
C GLN A 98 5.43 -10.81 3.13
N LYS A 99 6.16 -10.49 2.07
CA LYS A 99 7.59 -10.19 2.14
C LYS A 99 7.91 -8.97 3.02
N VAL A 100 7.07 -7.93 3.01
CA VAL A 100 7.21 -6.79 3.92
C VAL A 100 6.98 -7.24 5.36
N LEU A 101 5.91 -8.00 5.61
CA LEU A 101 5.52 -8.45 6.94
C LEU A 101 6.51 -9.49 7.53
N ASP A 102 7.07 -10.38 6.71
CA ASP A 102 8.02 -11.41 7.14
C ASP A 102 9.40 -10.84 7.57
N ARG A 103 9.70 -9.58 7.23
CA ARG A 103 10.91 -8.90 7.71
C ARG A 103 10.80 -8.48 9.17
N LYS A 104 9.59 -8.43 9.71
CA LYS A 104 9.33 -8.01 11.09
C LYS A 104 9.48 -9.20 12.04
N LYS A 105 10.08 -8.93 13.19
CA LYS A 105 10.10 -9.88 14.31
C LYS A 105 8.77 -9.85 15.04
N ASP A 106 8.50 -10.90 15.78
CA ASP A 106 7.32 -10.98 16.65
C ASP A 106 7.34 -9.83 17.68
N GLY A 107 6.22 -9.13 17.81
CA GLY A 107 6.09 -7.95 18.68
C GLY A 107 6.58 -6.63 18.07
N GLU A 108 7.16 -6.61 16.87
CA GLU A 108 7.49 -5.36 16.18
C GLU A 108 6.27 -4.72 15.52
N GLN A 109 6.30 -3.40 15.36
CA GLN A 109 5.29 -2.66 14.60
C GLN A 109 5.81 -2.30 13.20
N LEU A 110 4.89 -2.04 12.27
CA LEU A 110 5.23 -1.48 10.97
C LEU A 110 5.76 -0.05 11.12
N SER A 111 6.74 0.31 10.29
CA SER A 111 7.12 1.71 10.11
C SER A 111 6.13 2.43 9.16
N PRO A 112 6.11 3.78 9.16
CA PRO A 112 5.36 4.55 8.17
C PRO A 112 5.64 4.13 6.72
N LEU A 113 6.91 3.93 6.38
CA LEU A 113 7.32 3.54 5.03
C LEU A 113 6.88 2.11 4.68
N GLU A 114 6.94 1.15 5.61
CA GLU A 114 6.45 -0.21 5.40
C GLU A 114 4.93 -0.23 5.20
N ALA A 115 4.18 0.53 5.99
CA ALA A 115 2.73 0.69 5.83
C ALA A 115 2.38 1.33 4.47
N HIS A 116 3.15 2.32 4.04
CA HIS A 116 3.05 2.95 2.72
C HIS A 116 3.30 1.94 1.60
N ASP A 117 4.39 1.17 1.67
CA ASP A 117 4.76 0.20 0.64
C ASP A 117 3.70 -0.90 0.48
N ILE A 118 3.10 -1.40 1.59
CA ILE A 118 1.97 -2.35 1.55
C ILE A 118 0.80 -1.78 0.74
N ILE A 119 0.42 -0.52 0.97
CA ILE A 119 -0.68 0.12 0.26
C ILE A 119 -0.33 0.34 -1.21
N CYS A 120 0.92 0.65 -1.52
CA CYS A 120 1.40 0.79 -2.90
C CYS A 120 1.37 -0.56 -3.66
N HIS A 121 1.72 -1.68 -3.02
CA HIS A 121 1.59 -3.01 -3.62
C HIS A 121 0.13 -3.37 -3.92
N ILE A 122 -0.81 -2.97 -3.06
CA ILE A 122 -2.24 -3.13 -3.31
C ILE A 122 -2.66 -2.35 -4.57
N ALA A 123 -2.21 -1.10 -4.70
CA ALA A 123 -2.53 -0.28 -5.86
C ALA A 123 -1.89 -0.80 -7.15
N ASP A 124 -0.70 -1.39 -7.06
CA ASP A 124 -0.01 -1.99 -8.20
C ASP A 124 -0.82 -3.16 -8.79
N ALA A 125 -1.39 -4.02 -7.95
CA ALA A 125 -2.28 -5.09 -8.38
C ALA A 125 -3.55 -4.56 -9.08
N VAL A 126 -4.13 -3.48 -8.56
CA VAL A 126 -5.33 -2.86 -9.15
C VAL A 126 -5.06 -2.26 -10.52
N LEU A 127 -3.94 -1.54 -10.67
CA LEU A 127 -3.54 -0.93 -11.95
C LEU A 127 -3.16 -1.98 -12.99
N SER A 128 -2.45 -3.02 -12.59
CA SER A 128 -2.15 -4.17 -13.44
C SER A 128 -3.42 -4.91 -13.87
N GLY A 129 -4.49 -4.79 -13.07
CA GLY A 129 -5.84 -5.26 -13.38
C GLY A 129 -6.60 -4.46 -14.44
N GLY A 130 -6.00 -3.42 -15.03
CA GLY A 130 -6.59 -2.62 -16.11
C GLY A 130 -7.50 -1.47 -15.63
N ILE A 131 -7.60 -1.22 -14.34
CA ILE A 131 -8.35 -0.08 -13.80
C ILE A 131 -7.47 1.17 -13.85
N ARG A 132 -7.62 1.96 -14.92
CA ARG A 132 -6.76 3.12 -15.22
C ARG A 132 -6.94 4.34 -14.32
N ARG A 133 -7.91 4.33 -13.38
CA ARG A 133 -8.30 5.51 -12.59
C ARG A 133 -8.03 5.37 -11.09
N ALA A 134 -7.32 4.34 -10.67
CA ALA A 134 -6.90 4.22 -9.28
C ALA A 134 -5.83 5.28 -8.98
N ALA A 135 -6.09 6.13 -8.00
CA ALA A 135 -5.16 7.16 -7.54
C ALA A 135 -4.98 7.05 -6.04
N LEU A 136 -3.73 7.19 -5.59
CA LEU A 136 -3.40 7.23 -4.17
C LEU A 136 -2.75 8.57 -3.81
N ILE A 137 -3.10 9.07 -2.62
CA ILE A 137 -2.33 10.09 -1.92
C ILE A 137 -1.95 9.57 -0.54
N SER A 138 -0.66 9.62 -0.23
CA SER A 138 -0.09 9.23 1.06
C SER A 138 0.29 10.47 1.85
N LEU A 139 -0.26 10.62 3.05
CA LEU A 139 0.06 11.72 3.96
C LEU A 139 1.02 11.22 5.04
N PHE A 140 2.10 11.94 5.29
CA PHE A 140 3.12 11.57 6.26
C PHE A 140 3.65 12.78 7.05
N ASP A 141 4.36 12.54 8.14
CA ASP A 141 4.86 13.61 9.01
C ASP A 141 6.03 14.37 8.37
N LEU A 142 6.01 15.70 8.49
CA LEU A 142 7.03 16.63 7.99
C LEU A 142 8.48 16.23 8.33
N HIS A 143 8.68 15.55 9.45
CA HIS A 143 10.00 15.16 9.95
C HIS A 143 10.33 13.67 9.74
N ASP A 144 9.50 12.94 9.00
CA ASP A 144 9.76 11.55 8.64
C ASP A 144 10.78 11.47 7.48
N ASN A 145 12.03 11.26 7.83
CA ASN A 145 13.11 11.23 6.83
C ASN A 145 13.00 10.05 5.86
N GLU A 146 12.48 8.90 6.28
CA GLU A 146 12.31 7.74 5.38
C GLU A 146 11.26 8.04 4.31
N MET A 147 10.12 8.61 4.72
CA MET A 147 9.07 9.04 3.79
C MET A 147 9.52 10.21 2.90
N LEU A 148 10.24 11.20 3.46
CA LEU A 148 10.77 12.35 2.71
C LEU A 148 11.70 11.93 1.58
N THR A 149 12.50 10.88 1.78
CA THR A 149 13.48 10.39 0.81
C THR A 149 13.07 9.12 0.09
N SER A 150 11.84 8.64 0.30
CA SER A 150 11.34 7.37 -0.24
C SER A 150 11.38 7.28 -1.77
N LYS A 151 11.39 8.43 -2.45
CA LYS A 151 11.50 8.57 -3.91
C LYS A 151 12.72 9.38 -4.33
N HIS A 152 13.84 9.22 -3.63
CA HIS A 152 15.14 9.77 -4.04
C HIS A 152 15.98 8.72 -4.78
N GLY A 153 16.93 9.19 -5.59
CA GLY A 153 17.82 8.32 -6.37
C GLY A 153 17.05 7.46 -7.39
N THR A 154 17.49 6.24 -7.58
CA THR A 154 16.90 5.26 -8.53
C THR A 154 15.78 4.44 -7.89
N TRP A 155 14.91 5.07 -7.11
CA TRP A 155 13.84 4.40 -6.39
C TRP A 155 12.90 3.57 -7.29
N TRP A 156 12.71 3.98 -8.55
CA TRP A 156 11.88 3.27 -9.53
C TRP A 156 12.43 1.89 -9.94
N GLU A 157 13.74 1.65 -9.76
CA GLU A 157 14.35 0.34 -9.97
C GLU A 157 14.19 -0.57 -8.76
N LEU A 158 14.36 -0.01 -7.55
CA LEU A 158 14.36 -0.75 -6.29
C LEU A 158 12.96 -0.92 -5.69
N ASN A 159 12.11 0.09 -5.84
CA ASN A 159 10.79 0.18 -5.22
C ASN A 159 9.76 0.78 -6.19
N PRO A 160 9.53 0.19 -7.37
CA PRO A 160 8.67 0.73 -8.41
C PRO A 160 7.22 0.94 -7.96
N GLN A 161 6.74 0.15 -6.97
CA GLN A 161 5.39 0.29 -6.38
C GLN A 161 5.16 1.69 -5.79
N ARG A 162 6.20 2.39 -5.31
CA ARG A 162 6.06 3.75 -4.74
C ARG A 162 5.57 4.78 -5.74
N GLY A 163 5.72 4.51 -7.04
CA GLY A 163 5.12 5.33 -8.11
C GLY A 163 3.60 5.33 -8.13
N ARG A 164 2.93 4.47 -7.35
CA ARG A 164 1.47 4.36 -7.31
C ARG A 164 0.80 5.40 -6.42
N ALA A 165 1.54 6.08 -5.52
CA ALA A 165 1.02 7.10 -4.63
C ALA A 165 1.74 8.45 -4.83
N ASN A 166 1.00 9.55 -4.78
CA ASN A 166 1.57 10.86 -4.54
C ASN A 166 1.85 10.99 -3.03
N ASN A 167 3.09 11.28 -2.67
CA ASN A 167 3.50 11.42 -1.28
C ASN A 167 3.43 12.90 -0.88
N SER A 168 2.74 13.24 0.21
CA SER A 168 2.60 14.62 0.68
C SER A 168 2.93 14.74 2.16
N ALA A 169 3.90 15.61 2.47
CA ALA A 169 4.22 15.96 3.85
C ALA A 169 3.12 16.84 4.44
N VAL A 170 2.61 16.48 5.60
CA VAL A 170 1.60 17.26 6.32
C VAL A 170 2.28 18.41 7.05
N VAL A 171 1.88 19.62 6.71
CA VAL A 171 2.39 20.87 7.28
C VAL A 171 1.26 21.56 8.03
N ILE A 172 1.36 21.62 9.36
CA ILE A 172 0.38 22.34 10.18
C ILE A 172 0.69 23.83 10.12
N ARG A 173 -0.18 24.57 9.44
CA ARG A 173 0.03 25.96 9.03
C ARG A 173 0.43 26.90 10.16
N HIS A 174 -0.24 26.78 11.31
CA HIS A 174 0.00 27.64 12.47
C HIS A 174 1.15 27.18 13.38
N LYS A 175 1.77 26.04 13.09
CA LYS A 175 2.89 25.47 13.87
C LYS A 175 4.21 25.42 13.12
N VAL A 176 4.17 25.42 11.79
CA VAL A 176 5.38 25.29 10.96
C VAL A 176 6.24 26.55 11.06
N ARG A 177 7.51 26.38 11.33
CA ARG A 177 8.50 27.46 11.28
C ARG A 177 9.09 27.55 9.87
N LYS A 178 9.52 28.74 9.46
CA LYS A 178 10.18 28.96 8.17
C LYS A 178 11.33 27.96 7.92
N LYS A 179 12.15 27.70 8.96
CA LYS A 179 13.27 26.73 8.89
C LYS A 179 12.80 25.32 8.52
N ASP A 180 11.71 24.86 9.14
CA ASP A 180 11.19 23.51 8.91
C ASP A 180 10.63 23.37 7.49
N PHE A 181 9.93 24.42 7.01
CA PHE A 181 9.44 24.47 5.63
C PHE A 181 10.59 24.51 4.62
N MET A 182 11.62 25.31 4.87
CA MET A 182 12.79 25.36 3.97
C MET A 182 13.51 24.03 3.92
N GLY A 183 13.64 23.31 5.04
CA GLY A 183 14.21 21.96 5.06
C GLY A 183 13.40 20.94 4.24
N LEU A 184 12.07 21.07 4.22
CA LEU A 184 11.22 20.27 3.31
C LEU A 184 11.46 20.68 1.85
N TRP A 185 11.50 21.98 1.57
CA TRP A 185 11.74 22.51 0.23
C TRP A 185 13.07 22.03 -0.37
N ASP A 186 14.14 22.06 0.43
CA ASP A 186 15.45 21.57 0.01
C ASP A 186 15.41 20.07 -0.38
N LYS A 187 14.65 19.27 0.33
CA LYS A 187 14.44 17.85 -0.01
C LYS A 187 13.63 17.66 -1.29
N ILE A 188 12.60 18.47 -1.51
CA ILE A 188 11.82 18.45 -2.76
C ILE A 188 12.73 18.79 -3.95
N VAL A 189 13.55 19.83 -3.82
CA VAL A 189 14.53 20.21 -4.86
C VAL A 189 15.55 19.07 -5.09
N ALA A 190 16.10 18.51 -4.02
CA ALA A 190 17.10 17.45 -4.09
C ALA A 190 16.53 16.14 -4.70
N SER A 191 15.23 15.89 -4.59
CA SER A 191 14.59 14.69 -5.18
C SER A 191 14.63 14.69 -6.71
N ASN A 192 14.72 15.85 -7.33
CA ASN A 192 14.63 16.05 -8.78
C ASN A 192 13.37 15.45 -9.44
N SER A 193 12.38 15.09 -8.64
CA SER A 193 11.10 14.48 -9.05
C SER A 193 9.90 15.37 -8.74
N GLY A 194 10.10 16.48 -8.02
CA GLY A 194 9.01 17.34 -7.52
C GLY A 194 8.25 16.73 -6.33
N GLU A 195 8.74 15.63 -5.75
CA GLU A 195 8.16 15.01 -4.55
C GLU A 195 9.13 15.13 -3.35
N PRO A 196 8.59 15.12 -2.13
CA PRO A 196 7.17 15.02 -1.79
C PRO A 196 6.38 16.29 -2.09
N GLY A 197 5.05 16.15 -2.25
CA GLY A 197 4.12 17.27 -2.22
C GLY A 197 3.97 17.85 -0.82
N VAL A 198 3.26 18.97 -0.71
CA VAL A 198 2.97 19.64 0.58
C VAL A 198 1.47 19.68 0.81
N TYR A 199 1.00 19.16 1.94
CA TYR A 199 -0.38 19.24 2.37
C TYR A 199 -0.49 20.15 3.60
N PHE A 200 -1.13 21.28 3.42
CA PHE A 200 -1.36 22.24 4.51
C PHE A 200 -2.65 21.91 5.26
N SER A 201 -2.53 21.70 6.58
CA SER A 201 -3.62 21.45 7.51
C SER A 201 -3.76 22.60 8.53
#